data_f0c9cc881ff8516fd7b4db2f36cad856
#
_entry.id   f0c9cc881ff8516fd7b4db2f36cad856
#
_cell.length_a   1.000
_cell.length_b   1.000
_cell.length_c   1.000
_cell.angle_alpha   90.00
_cell.angle_beta   90.00
_cell.angle_gamma   90.00
#
_symmetry.space_group_name_H-M   'P 1'
#
loop_
_entity.id
_entity.type
_entity.pdbx_description
1 polymer ?
#
loop_
_entity_poly.entity_id
_entity_poly.type
_entity_poly.pdbx_seq_one_letter_code
_entity_poly.pdbx_strand_id
1 'polypeptide(L)'
;MVIDHVISKKQKKTIVKISSGALLSEASKLLADNKIGALPITNNSDSILGILSERDIIKEISLKGAAGLGSKVEDVMTTTVSCCGRFDTLKSVIERMNEGRFRHMPVVENDKIVEFISISDLVLAHLNEVEFENDALKGSVTGNVRRKSN
;
A
#
# COMPACT_ATOMS: atom_id res chain seq x y z
N MET A 1 -9.26 -11.97 9.30
CA MET A 1 -9.66 -10.68 8.69
C MET A 1 -9.28 -10.69 7.23
N VAL A 2 -10.15 -10.25 6.38
CA VAL A 2 -9.89 -10.10 4.95
C VAL A 2 -9.59 -8.64 4.60
N ILE A 3 -8.97 -8.43 3.46
CA ILE A 3 -8.54 -7.10 2.99
C ILE A 3 -9.73 -6.14 2.84
N ASP A 4 -10.90 -6.63 2.42
CA ASP A 4 -12.09 -5.80 2.29
C ASP A 4 -12.44 -5.07 3.59
N HIS A 5 -12.24 -5.72 4.72
CA HIS A 5 -12.47 -5.13 6.03
C HIS A 5 -11.48 -4.01 6.35
N VAL A 6 -10.22 -4.18 5.96
CA VAL A 6 -9.18 -3.14 6.10
C VAL A 6 -9.55 -1.92 5.27
N ILE A 7 -9.95 -2.12 4.02
CA ILE A 7 -10.35 -1.06 3.10
C ILE A 7 -11.55 -0.28 3.64
N SER A 8 -12.55 -0.97 4.18
CA SER A 8 -13.77 -0.34 4.68
C SER A 8 -13.53 0.60 5.86
N LYS A 9 -12.47 0.36 6.62
CA LYS A 9 -12.08 1.20 7.77
C LYS A 9 -11.09 2.30 7.42
N LYS A 10 -10.50 2.22 6.24
CA LYS A 10 -9.57 3.24 5.76
C LYS A 10 -10.33 4.49 5.37
N GLN A 11 -9.75 5.66 5.65
CA GLN A 11 -10.33 6.91 5.19
C GLN A 11 -10.46 6.89 3.67
N LYS A 12 -11.63 7.25 3.17
CA LYS A 12 -11.88 7.34 1.73
C LYS A 12 -11.06 8.47 1.15
N LYS A 13 -9.96 8.13 0.53
CA LYS A 13 -9.14 9.05 -0.27
C LYS A 13 -9.06 8.53 -1.68
N THR A 14 -9.00 9.45 -2.63
CA THR A 14 -8.71 9.08 -4.01
C THR A 14 -7.33 8.46 -4.07
N ILE A 15 -7.19 7.35 -4.79
CA ILE A 15 -5.90 6.70 -4.99
C ILE A 15 -4.98 7.64 -5.74
N VAL A 16 -3.81 7.91 -5.18
CA VAL A 16 -2.77 8.69 -5.86
C VAL A 16 -2.07 7.77 -6.84
N LYS A 17 -2.16 8.05 -8.12
CA LYS A 17 -1.60 7.24 -9.20
C LYS A 17 -1.04 8.14 -10.28
N ILE A 18 -0.23 7.57 -11.17
CA ILE A 18 0.43 8.32 -12.23
C ILE A 18 0.45 7.49 -13.51
N SER A 19 0.51 8.17 -14.66
CA SER A 19 0.60 7.52 -15.96
C SER A 19 2.04 7.10 -16.27
N SER A 20 2.19 6.10 -17.15
CA SER A 20 3.48 5.56 -17.53
C SER A 20 4.38 6.57 -18.27
N GLY A 21 3.78 7.52 -18.99
CA GLY A 21 4.51 8.53 -19.74
C GLY A 21 4.99 9.72 -18.93
N ALA A 22 4.64 9.81 -17.64
CA ALA A 22 5.08 10.90 -16.78
C ALA A 22 6.58 10.81 -16.46
N LEU A 23 7.15 11.93 -16.03
CA LEU A 23 8.55 12.00 -15.63
C LEU A 23 8.73 11.69 -14.14
N LEU A 24 9.93 11.24 -13.77
CA LEU A 24 10.25 11.00 -12.36
C LEU A 24 10.13 12.24 -11.52
N SER A 25 10.39 13.44 -12.08
CA SER A 25 10.17 14.69 -11.35
C SER A 25 8.73 14.89 -10.94
N GLU A 26 7.78 14.53 -11.81
CA GLU A 26 6.34 14.58 -11.50
C GLU A 26 5.96 13.56 -10.44
N ALA A 27 6.47 12.34 -10.56
CA ALA A 27 6.25 11.28 -9.57
C ALA A 27 6.81 11.65 -8.19
N SER A 28 8.01 12.22 -8.16
CA SER A 28 8.66 12.67 -6.93
C SER A 28 7.82 13.73 -6.21
N LYS A 29 7.24 14.65 -6.97
CA LYS A 29 6.37 15.68 -6.42
C LYS A 29 5.10 15.08 -5.82
N LEU A 30 4.48 14.12 -6.51
CA LEU A 30 3.28 13.43 -5.99
C LEU A 30 3.58 12.68 -4.69
N LEU A 31 4.70 11.98 -4.64
CA LEU A 31 5.12 11.26 -3.43
C LEU A 31 5.32 12.23 -2.26
N ALA A 32 6.04 13.31 -2.49
CA ALA A 32 6.34 14.30 -1.46
C ALA A 32 5.07 15.02 -0.97
N ASP A 33 4.24 15.49 -1.91
CA ASP A 33 3.04 16.26 -1.57
C ASP A 33 2.01 15.40 -0.83
N ASN A 34 1.92 14.12 -1.12
CA ASN A 34 0.99 13.20 -0.50
C ASN A 34 1.58 12.42 0.69
N LYS A 35 2.88 12.60 0.97
CA LYS A 35 3.60 11.92 2.06
C LYS A 35 3.48 10.40 1.97
N ILE A 36 3.67 9.87 0.79
CA ILE A 36 3.60 8.44 0.48
C ILE A 36 4.92 7.95 -0.11
N GLY A 37 5.19 6.66 0.03
CA GLY A 37 6.46 6.07 -0.38
C GLY A 37 6.43 5.32 -1.71
N ALA A 38 5.26 5.16 -2.31
CA ALA A 38 5.12 4.47 -3.59
C ALA A 38 3.86 4.92 -4.32
N LEU A 39 3.87 4.76 -5.64
CA LEU A 39 2.75 5.09 -6.53
C LEU A 39 2.42 3.90 -7.42
N PRO A 40 1.16 3.55 -7.60
CA PRO A 40 0.75 2.68 -8.69
C PRO A 40 0.78 3.45 -10.01
N ILE A 41 1.29 2.79 -11.04
CA ILE A 41 1.28 3.30 -12.40
C ILE A 41 0.16 2.58 -13.13
N THR A 42 -0.76 3.35 -13.71
CA THR A 42 -1.95 2.81 -14.35
C THR A 42 -2.11 3.32 -15.77
N ASN A 43 -2.86 2.56 -16.57
CA ASN A 43 -3.31 3.01 -17.88
C ASN A 43 -4.65 3.75 -17.76
N ASN A 44 -5.21 4.15 -18.90
CA ASN A 44 -6.50 4.87 -18.94
C ASN A 44 -7.68 4.05 -18.43
N SER A 45 -7.55 2.74 -18.36
CA SER A 45 -8.58 1.82 -17.84
C SER A 45 -8.37 1.45 -16.37
N ASP A 46 -7.49 2.14 -15.66
CA ASP A 46 -7.11 1.86 -14.26
C ASP A 46 -6.48 0.47 -14.04
N SER A 47 -5.96 -0.16 -15.09
CA SER A 47 -5.18 -1.37 -14.97
C SER A 47 -3.76 -1.04 -14.52
N ILE A 48 -3.20 -1.88 -13.66
CA ILE A 48 -1.85 -1.69 -13.12
C ILE A 48 -0.80 -2.05 -14.17
N LEU A 49 0.09 -1.11 -14.45
CA LEU A 49 1.25 -1.31 -15.33
C LEU A 49 2.53 -1.55 -14.53
N GLY A 50 2.62 -0.99 -13.34
CA GLY A 50 3.78 -1.11 -12.49
C GLY A 50 3.60 -0.37 -11.18
N ILE A 51 4.63 -0.42 -10.35
CA ILE A 51 4.73 0.36 -9.11
C ILE A 51 6.05 1.10 -9.12
N LEU A 52 6.03 2.36 -8.71
CA LEU A 52 7.20 3.18 -8.53
C LEU A 52 7.36 3.54 -7.06
N SER A 53 8.50 3.18 -6.47
CA SER A 53 8.81 3.48 -5.08
C SER A 53 9.86 4.58 -4.97
N GLU A 54 9.98 5.18 -3.78
CA GLU A 54 11.07 6.10 -3.46
C GLU A 54 12.43 5.46 -3.76
N ARG A 55 12.57 4.17 -3.49
CA ARG A 55 13.80 3.42 -3.73
C ARG A 55 14.15 3.38 -5.21
N ASP A 56 13.16 3.20 -6.09
CA ASP A 56 13.37 3.21 -7.53
C ASP A 56 13.90 4.55 -8.01
N ILE A 57 13.37 5.64 -7.46
CA ILE A 57 13.78 7.00 -7.78
C ILE A 57 15.23 7.26 -7.31
N ILE A 58 15.52 6.87 -6.08
CA ILE A 58 16.87 7.02 -5.53
C ILE A 58 17.89 6.24 -6.36
N LYS A 59 17.54 5.04 -6.79
CA LYS A 59 18.40 4.21 -7.64
C LYS A 59 18.69 4.89 -8.98
N GLU A 60 17.67 5.46 -9.60
CA GLU A 60 17.84 6.16 -10.88
C GLU A 60 18.73 7.40 -10.71
N ILE A 61 18.53 8.17 -9.65
CA ILE A 61 19.35 9.34 -9.35
C ILE A 61 20.78 8.93 -9.04
N SER A 62 21.00 7.81 -8.36
CA SER A 62 22.36 7.32 -8.07
C SER A 62 23.11 6.93 -9.35
N LEU A 63 22.41 6.49 -10.39
CA LEU A 63 22.99 6.10 -11.66
C LEU A 63 23.19 7.29 -12.59
N LYS A 64 22.27 8.24 -12.64
CA LYS A 64 22.23 9.33 -13.63
C LYS A 64 22.39 10.72 -13.04
N GLY A 65 22.53 10.83 -11.71
CA GLY A 65 22.54 12.12 -11.04
C GLY A 65 21.19 12.83 -11.19
N ALA A 66 21.19 14.16 -11.11
CA ALA A 66 19.97 14.96 -11.24
C ALA A 66 19.25 14.76 -12.57
N ALA A 67 19.96 14.38 -13.63
CA ALA A 67 19.36 14.07 -14.94
C ALA A 67 18.34 12.92 -14.85
N GLY A 68 18.46 12.05 -13.86
CA GLY A 68 17.51 10.95 -13.63
C GLY A 68 16.07 11.42 -13.39
N LEU A 69 15.87 12.63 -12.91
CA LEU A 69 14.52 13.20 -12.74
C LEU A 69 13.81 13.45 -14.07
N GLY A 70 14.55 13.49 -15.19
CA GLY A 70 13.98 13.56 -16.53
C GLY A 70 13.65 12.20 -17.15
N SER A 71 13.95 11.09 -16.47
CA SER A 71 13.61 9.76 -16.94
C SER A 71 12.10 9.55 -16.86
N LYS A 72 11.56 8.74 -17.77
CA LYS A 72 10.14 8.39 -17.75
C LYS A 72 9.86 7.35 -16.67
N VAL A 73 8.71 7.46 -16.04
CA VAL A 73 8.23 6.51 -15.04
C VAL A 73 8.27 5.08 -15.58
N GLU A 74 7.83 4.87 -16.82
CA GLU A 74 7.79 3.54 -17.45
C GLU A 74 9.17 2.87 -17.58
N ASP A 75 10.24 3.67 -17.64
CA ASP A 75 11.60 3.15 -17.77
C ASP A 75 12.23 2.78 -16.41
N VAL A 76 11.60 3.19 -15.31
CA VAL A 76 12.15 3.03 -13.96
C VAL A 76 11.27 2.16 -13.08
N MET A 77 9.97 2.14 -13.31
CA MET A 77 9.02 1.39 -12.48
C MET A 77 9.29 -0.11 -12.42
N THR A 78 8.87 -0.74 -11.35
CA THR A 78 8.85 -2.19 -11.21
C THR A 78 7.60 -2.74 -11.90
N THR A 79 7.78 -3.64 -12.86
CA THR A 79 6.67 -4.21 -13.65
C THR A 79 6.16 -5.54 -13.13
N THR A 80 6.96 -6.27 -12.36
CA THR A 80 6.51 -7.48 -11.69
C THR A 80 5.78 -7.07 -10.42
N VAL A 81 4.46 -6.90 -10.53
CA VAL A 81 3.62 -6.38 -9.45
C VAL A 81 2.85 -7.50 -8.77
N SER A 82 3.00 -7.61 -7.46
CA SER A 82 2.17 -8.48 -6.65
C SER A 82 0.90 -7.73 -6.26
N CYS A 83 -0.25 -8.28 -6.60
CA CYS A 83 -1.56 -7.71 -6.29
C CYS A 83 -2.34 -8.65 -5.37
N CYS A 84 -3.36 -8.11 -4.71
CA CYS A 84 -4.30 -8.91 -3.94
C CYS A 84 -5.73 -8.55 -4.30
N GLY A 85 -6.67 -9.39 -3.89
CA GLY A 85 -8.10 -9.13 -4.02
C GLY A 85 -8.72 -8.77 -2.67
N ARG A 86 -9.96 -8.29 -2.68
CA ARG A 86 -10.69 -7.90 -1.47
C ARG A 86 -10.83 -9.04 -0.45
N PHE A 87 -10.92 -10.27 -0.93
CA PHE A 87 -11.19 -11.43 -0.08
C PHE A 87 -9.92 -12.21 0.31
N ASP A 88 -8.75 -11.72 -0.09
CA ASP A 88 -7.49 -12.25 0.42
C ASP A 88 -7.37 -11.95 1.91
N THR A 89 -6.73 -12.85 2.66
CA THR A 89 -6.57 -12.65 4.09
C THR A 89 -5.45 -11.66 4.39
N LEU A 90 -5.61 -10.93 5.49
CA LEU A 90 -4.61 -10.03 6.02
C LEU A 90 -3.26 -10.75 6.17
N LYS A 91 -3.29 -11.95 6.76
CA LYS A 91 -2.10 -12.76 6.97
C LYS A 91 -1.38 -13.09 5.66
N SER A 92 -2.12 -13.53 4.65
CA SER A 92 -1.56 -13.87 3.34
C SER A 92 -0.87 -12.66 2.69
N VAL A 93 -1.48 -11.50 2.77
CA VAL A 93 -0.93 -10.28 2.17
C VAL A 93 0.32 -9.82 2.91
N ILE A 94 0.31 -9.86 4.24
CA ILE A 94 1.50 -9.52 5.04
C ILE A 94 2.65 -10.48 4.72
N GLU A 95 2.39 -11.77 4.62
CA GLU A 95 3.40 -12.76 4.26
C GLU A 95 4.01 -12.47 2.89
N ARG A 96 3.19 -12.14 1.90
CA ARG A 96 3.66 -11.81 0.55
C ARG A 96 4.50 -10.53 0.54
N MET A 97 4.11 -9.51 1.29
CA MET A 97 4.90 -8.29 1.43
C MET A 97 6.26 -8.57 2.07
N ASN A 98 6.27 -9.40 3.10
CA ASN A 98 7.50 -9.76 3.80
C ASN A 98 8.44 -10.57 2.90
N GLU A 99 7.93 -11.56 2.18
CA GLU A 99 8.72 -12.38 1.26
C GLU A 99 9.29 -11.56 0.11
N GLY A 100 8.48 -10.68 -0.47
CA GLY A 100 8.88 -9.84 -1.59
C GLY A 100 9.65 -8.57 -1.18
N ARG A 101 9.71 -8.27 0.11
CA ARG A 101 10.37 -7.07 0.66
C ARG A 101 9.82 -5.77 0.08
N PHE A 102 8.52 -5.69 -0.08
CA PHE A 102 7.84 -4.47 -0.47
C PHE A 102 6.77 -4.11 0.56
N ARG A 103 6.40 -2.84 0.60
CA ARG A 103 5.53 -2.27 1.64
C ARG A 103 4.19 -1.78 1.14
N HIS A 104 3.92 -1.95 -0.14
CA HIS A 104 2.67 -1.51 -0.77
C HIS A 104 2.18 -2.59 -1.70
N MET A 105 0.87 -2.73 -1.78
CA MET A 105 0.26 -3.71 -2.67
C MET A 105 -1.05 -3.16 -3.23
N PRO A 106 -1.25 -3.21 -4.56
CA PRO A 106 -2.54 -2.86 -5.14
C PRO A 106 -3.58 -3.92 -4.80
N VAL A 107 -4.77 -3.46 -4.48
CA VAL A 107 -5.97 -4.30 -4.41
C VAL A 107 -6.68 -4.17 -5.75
N VAL A 108 -6.89 -5.29 -6.42
CA VAL A 108 -7.40 -5.33 -7.79
C VAL A 108 -8.72 -6.08 -7.84
N GLU A 109 -9.65 -5.56 -8.64
CA GLU A 109 -10.93 -6.19 -8.90
C GLU A 109 -11.29 -5.96 -10.36
N ASN A 110 -11.60 -7.03 -11.09
CA ASN A 110 -11.88 -6.95 -12.54
C ASN A 110 -10.76 -6.25 -13.32
N ASP A 111 -9.51 -6.58 -13.00
CA ASP A 111 -8.30 -6.03 -13.61
C ASP A 111 -8.11 -4.52 -13.40
N LYS A 112 -8.80 -3.94 -12.42
CA LYS A 112 -8.70 -2.51 -12.09
C LYS A 112 -8.27 -2.34 -10.64
N ILE A 113 -7.45 -1.32 -10.40
CA ILE A 113 -7.07 -0.98 -9.03
C ILE A 113 -8.27 -0.37 -8.31
N VAL A 114 -8.59 -0.91 -7.14
CA VAL A 114 -9.66 -0.40 -6.28
C VAL A 114 -9.12 0.24 -5.01
N GLU A 115 -7.90 -0.12 -4.61
CA GLU A 115 -7.23 0.46 -3.46
C GLU A 115 -5.72 0.21 -3.56
N PHE A 116 -4.94 1.03 -2.88
CA PHE A 116 -3.50 0.83 -2.73
C PHE A 116 -3.18 0.81 -1.24
N ILE A 117 -2.83 -0.37 -0.72
CA ILE A 117 -2.62 -0.56 0.70
C ILE A 117 -1.14 -0.60 1.05
N SER A 118 -0.81 -0.10 2.24
CA SER A 118 0.54 -0.12 2.77
C SER A 118 0.67 -1.13 3.90
N ILE A 119 1.90 -1.54 4.21
CA ILE A 119 2.15 -2.40 5.37
C ILE A 119 1.65 -1.74 6.66
N SER A 120 1.72 -0.42 6.76
CA SER A 120 1.20 0.33 7.92
C SER A 120 -0.30 0.16 8.09
N ASP A 121 -1.07 0.17 6.99
CA ASP A 121 -2.51 -0.07 7.02
C ASP A 121 -2.81 -1.46 7.59
N LEU A 122 -2.03 -2.45 7.19
CA LEU A 122 -2.22 -3.85 7.60
C LEU A 122 -1.82 -4.07 9.06
N VAL A 123 -0.71 -3.48 9.47
CA VAL A 123 -0.23 -3.59 10.86
C VAL A 123 -1.23 -2.95 11.81
N LEU A 124 -1.73 -1.76 11.47
CA LEU A 124 -2.74 -1.09 12.29
C LEU A 124 -4.02 -1.93 12.41
N ALA A 125 -4.49 -2.49 11.30
CA ALA A 125 -5.68 -3.36 11.30
C ALA A 125 -5.46 -4.61 12.15
N HIS A 126 -4.28 -5.21 12.07
CA HIS A 126 -3.93 -6.39 12.87
C HIS A 126 -3.88 -6.07 14.36
N LEU A 127 -3.27 -4.96 14.74
CA LEU A 127 -3.22 -4.51 16.13
C LEU A 127 -4.62 -4.25 16.69
N ASN A 128 -5.48 -3.61 15.93
CA ASN A 128 -6.86 -3.36 16.33
C ASN A 128 -7.64 -4.66 16.51
N GLU A 129 -7.44 -5.64 15.65
CA GLU A 129 -8.06 -6.96 15.75
C GLU A 129 -7.63 -7.69 17.04
N VAL A 130 -6.33 -7.71 17.30
CA VAL A 130 -5.76 -8.35 18.50
C VAL A 130 -6.26 -7.66 19.77
N GLU A 131 -6.30 -6.35 19.80
CA GLU A 131 -6.79 -5.58 20.93
C GLU A 131 -8.27 -5.84 21.20
N PHE A 132 -9.09 -5.89 20.16
CA PHE A 132 -10.51 -6.22 20.26
C PHE A 132 -10.71 -7.63 20.82
N GLU A 133 -9.99 -8.63 20.33
CA GLU A 133 -10.06 -10.00 20.82
C GLU A 133 -9.66 -10.10 22.29
N ASN A 134 -8.61 -9.40 22.72
CA ASN A 134 -8.17 -9.36 24.10
C ASN A 134 -9.25 -8.76 25.03
N ASP A 135 -9.85 -7.68 24.63
CA ASP A 135 -10.89 -7.01 25.42
C ASP A 135 -12.14 -7.89 25.54
N ALA A 136 -12.55 -8.53 24.45
CA ALA A 136 -13.67 -9.46 24.43
C ALA A 136 -13.39 -10.68 25.32
N LEU A 137 -12.20 -11.25 25.27
CA LEU A 137 -11.81 -12.39 26.08
C LEU A 137 -11.79 -12.02 27.57
N LYS A 138 -11.22 -10.89 27.93
CA LYS A 138 -11.20 -10.41 29.30
C LYS A 138 -12.61 -10.17 29.84
N GLY A 139 -13.46 -9.56 29.04
CA GLY A 139 -14.85 -9.34 29.40
C GLY A 139 -15.62 -10.62 29.64
N SER A 140 -15.40 -11.68 28.84
CA SER A 140 -16.08 -12.95 28.99
C SER A 140 -15.57 -13.78 30.18
N VAL A 141 -14.27 -13.67 30.52
CA VAL A 141 -13.67 -14.45 31.62
C VAL A 141 -13.90 -13.82 32.98
N THR A 142 -13.81 -12.51 33.06
CA THR A 142 -13.83 -11.81 34.35
C THR A 142 -15.15 -11.07 34.65
N GLY A 143 -16.01 -11.00 33.68
CA GLY A 143 -17.33 -10.34 33.80
C GLY A 143 -17.29 -8.87 34.12
N ASN A 144 -16.68 -8.49 35.20
CA ASN A 144 -16.71 -7.12 35.70
C ASN A 144 -15.35 -6.45 35.81
N VAL A 145 -14.30 -7.11 35.41
CA VAL A 145 -13.00 -6.48 35.50
C VAL A 145 -12.87 -5.44 34.39
N ARG A 146 -12.84 -4.19 34.80
CA ARG A 146 -12.60 -3.11 33.88
C ARG A 146 -11.13 -3.02 33.58
N ARG A 147 -10.81 -3.06 32.31
CA ARG A 147 -9.51 -2.69 31.85
C ARG A 147 -9.33 -1.19 32.05
N LYS A 148 -8.27 -0.82 32.75
CA LYS A 148 -7.89 0.59 32.80
C LYS A 148 -7.22 0.95 31.50
N SER A 149 -7.84 1.82 30.73
CA SER A 149 -7.20 2.41 29.57
C SER A 149 -6.20 3.45 30.03
N ASN A 150 -5.00 3.32 29.58
CA ASN A 150 -3.97 4.33 29.78
C ASN A 150 -3.80 5.16 28.53
#